data_18b47001a80481eb79993bd53a772046
#
_entry.id   18b47001a80481eb79993bd53a772046
#
_cell.length_a   1.000
_cell.length_b   1.000
_cell.length_c   1.000
_cell.angle_alpha   90.00
_cell.angle_beta   90.00
_cell.angle_gamma   90.00
#
_symmetry.space_group_name_H-M   'P 1'
#
loop_
_entity.id
_entity.type
_entity.pdbx_description
1 polymer ?
#
loop_
_entity_poly.entity_id
_entity_poly.type
_entity_poly.pdbx_seq_one_letter_code
_entity_poly.pdbx_strand_id
1 'polypeptide(L)'
;MAEIDNLIAEVNKKYKTDIIRKASDLKGIEFIPYTSPMMNYLTRGGVPVGRIIELVGLPQSGKTTTALDIISNFQKKYTDKYCVYLDAENTIDKEWGETLGVDWSKVILIQPESEYGEELLDMLLDYIRSGKIGLAVLDSAPFIIPKAVQEKGLDEKSYGGNSALMKAFCDKAVPLCKKVECTFLLINQLRENIGNPYKLFKIPCGTAIAHACSQILWFTKGSLLDEKYKEVSSGYANPSGNLVSVKVEKNKVTKNDRRLQTYTLNYSTGVDEIKDTLDLAIMLGIISQAGAWYKATLKDGKEQKMQGFNGVQEFYYTDLEELEYLRKQVYEAGMV
;
A
#
# COMPACT_ATOMS: atom_id res chain seq x y z
N MET A 1 9.59 -40.52 5.04
CA MET A 1 8.90 -39.28 5.47
C MET A 1 8.87 -39.14 7.00
N ALA A 2 8.49 -40.16 7.73
CA ALA A 2 8.45 -40.13 9.22
C ALA A 2 9.80 -39.80 9.90
N GLU A 3 10.92 -40.19 9.32
CA GLU A 3 12.24 -39.96 9.89
C GLU A 3 12.66 -38.49 9.94
N ILE A 4 12.35 -37.71 8.88
CA ILE A 4 12.64 -36.27 8.84
C ILE A 4 11.70 -35.49 9.78
N ASP A 5 10.43 -35.93 9.92
CA ASP A 5 9.50 -35.31 10.84
C ASP A 5 9.92 -35.49 12.29
N ASN A 6 10.42 -36.69 12.65
CA ASN A 6 10.98 -36.98 13.95
C ASN A 6 12.23 -36.13 14.26
N LEU A 7 13.13 -35.98 13.27
CA LEU A 7 14.32 -35.15 13.43
C LEU A 7 13.95 -33.66 13.65
N ILE A 8 12.98 -33.13 12.89
CA ILE A 8 12.48 -31.77 13.08
C ILE A 8 11.92 -31.61 14.50
N ALA A 9 11.07 -32.55 14.95
CA ALA A 9 10.47 -32.49 16.26
C ALA A 9 11.54 -32.56 17.39
N GLU A 10 12.55 -33.42 17.25
CA GLU A 10 13.64 -33.55 18.20
C GLU A 10 14.47 -32.27 18.32
N VAL A 11 14.84 -31.66 17.17
CA VAL A 11 15.62 -30.41 17.16
C VAL A 11 14.80 -29.26 17.73
N ASN A 12 13.51 -29.12 17.35
CA ASN A 12 12.61 -28.13 17.93
C ASN A 12 12.49 -28.28 19.44
N LYS A 13 12.38 -29.52 19.96
CA LYS A 13 12.33 -29.80 21.39
C LYS A 13 13.64 -29.41 22.08
N LYS A 14 14.81 -29.77 21.49
CA LYS A 14 16.13 -29.43 22.02
C LYS A 14 16.32 -27.93 22.20
N TYR A 15 15.91 -27.13 21.23
CA TYR A 15 16.06 -25.66 21.26
C TYR A 15 14.84 -24.92 21.82
N LYS A 16 13.81 -25.65 22.30
CA LYS A 16 12.56 -25.10 22.85
C LYS A 16 11.91 -24.12 21.86
N THR A 17 11.78 -24.52 20.61
CA THR A 17 11.26 -23.72 19.49
C THR A 17 10.33 -24.54 18.62
N ASP A 18 9.57 -23.88 17.73
CA ASP A 18 8.70 -24.48 16.71
C ASP A 18 9.00 -23.93 15.30
N ILE A 19 10.15 -23.25 15.17
CA ILE A 19 10.49 -22.52 13.93
C ILE A 19 10.98 -23.42 12.80
N ILE A 20 11.41 -24.65 13.11
CA ILE A 20 11.92 -25.60 12.13
C ILE A 20 10.73 -26.38 11.57
N ARG A 21 10.53 -26.33 10.27
CA ARG A 21 9.46 -27.01 9.54
C ARG A 21 9.90 -27.38 8.13
N LYS A 22 9.19 -28.27 7.47
CA LYS A 22 9.43 -28.53 6.05
C LYS A 22 9.06 -27.31 5.23
N ALA A 23 9.76 -27.07 4.15
CA ALA A 23 9.40 -25.99 3.20
C ALA A 23 8.04 -26.20 2.54
N SER A 24 7.62 -27.46 2.35
CA SER A 24 6.28 -27.83 1.87
C SER A 24 5.14 -27.37 2.78
N ASP A 25 5.41 -27.14 4.07
CA ASP A 25 4.42 -26.77 5.07
C ASP A 25 4.26 -25.25 5.19
N LEU A 26 5.02 -24.51 4.38
CA LEU A 26 4.89 -23.05 4.31
C LEU A 26 3.54 -22.68 3.66
N LYS A 27 2.72 -21.98 4.43
CA LYS A 27 1.46 -21.40 3.90
C LYS A 27 1.77 -20.31 2.88
N GLY A 28 0.90 -20.16 1.90
CA GLY A 28 0.92 -19.02 0.99
C GLY A 28 0.78 -17.70 1.75
N ILE A 29 1.26 -16.63 1.14
CA ILE A 29 1.13 -15.29 1.74
C ILE A 29 -0.27 -14.78 1.45
N GLU A 30 -0.95 -14.30 2.49
CA GLU A 30 -2.21 -13.58 2.35
C GLU A 30 -1.94 -12.11 1.98
N PHE A 31 -2.93 -11.50 1.32
CA PHE A 31 -2.87 -10.10 0.92
C PHE A 31 -4.10 -9.33 1.41
N ILE A 32 -3.87 -8.06 1.75
CA ILE A 32 -4.93 -7.07 1.92
C ILE A 32 -5.11 -6.41 0.55
N PRO A 33 -6.28 -6.50 -0.09
CA PRO A 33 -6.47 -5.90 -1.41
C PRO A 33 -6.52 -4.37 -1.31
N TYR A 34 -6.10 -3.69 -2.37
CA TYR A 34 -6.44 -2.29 -2.60
C TYR A 34 -7.87 -2.18 -3.14
N THR A 35 -8.51 -1.03 -2.98
CA THR A 35 -9.76 -0.74 -3.70
C THR A 35 -9.50 -0.67 -5.22
N SER A 36 -8.33 -0.22 -5.65
CA SER A 36 -7.92 -0.21 -7.05
C SER A 36 -7.59 -1.61 -7.60
N PRO A 37 -8.32 -2.13 -8.60
CA PRO A 37 -7.94 -3.35 -9.32
C PRO A 37 -6.58 -3.25 -10.03
N MET A 38 -6.22 -2.07 -10.54
CA MET A 38 -4.89 -1.83 -11.13
C MET A 38 -3.76 -2.03 -10.12
N MET A 39 -3.96 -1.59 -8.86
CA MET A 39 -2.98 -1.79 -7.79
C MET A 39 -2.88 -3.27 -7.40
N ASN A 40 -4.02 -3.98 -7.34
CA ASN A 40 -4.02 -5.42 -7.10
C ASN A 40 -3.32 -6.18 -8.23
N TYR A 41 -3.57 -5.79 -9.47
CA TYR A 41 -2.85 -6.31 -10.64
C TYR A 41 -1.35 -6.05 -10.54
N LEU A 42 -0.94 -4.81 -10.28
CA LEU A 42 0.46 -4.38 -10.17
C LEU A 42 1.23 -5.19 -9.11
N THR A 43 0.63 -5.37 -7.94
CA THR A 43 1.25 -6.03 -6.78
C THR A 43 1.00 -7.53 -6.70
N ARG A 44 0.22 -8.08 -7.64
CA ARG A 44 -0.22 -9.49 -7.67
C ARG A 44 -0.97 -9.91 -6.41
N GLY A 45 -1.98 -9.12 -6.04
CA GLY A 45 -2.93 -9.44 -4.98
C GLY A 45 -3.07 -8.41 -3.87
N GLY A 46 -2.18 -7.41 -3.78
CA GLY A 46 -2.29 -6.36 -2.78
C GLY A 46 -1.09 -6.24 -1.86
N VAL A 47 -1.36 -5.86 -0.61
CA VAL A 47 -0.38 -5.67 0.46
C VAL A 47 -0.17 -6.98 1.22
N PRO A 48 1.06 -7.54 1.27
CA PRO A 48 1.30 -8.83 1.91
C PRO A 48 1.18 -8.74 3.43
N VAL A 49 0.41 -9.67 4.02
CA VAL A 49 0.20 -9.78 5.46
C VAL A 49 1.50 -10.21 6.18
N GLY A 50 1.74 -9.63 7.35
CA GLY A 50 2.91 -9.94 8.18
C GLY A 50 4.23 -9.44 7.60
N ARG A 51 4.20 -8.40 6.77
CA ARG A 51 5.37 -7.81 6.11
C ARG A 51 5.45 -6.32 6.31
N ILE A 52 6.65 -5.76 6.05
CA ILE A 52 6.87 -4.32 6.02
C ILE A 52 6.82 -3.85 4.57
N ILE A 53 6.03 -2.82 4.30
CA ILE A 53 5.85 -2.20 3.00
C ILE A 53 6.19 -0.72 3.12
N GLU A 54 6.94 -0.18 2.16
CA GLU A 54 7.28 1.23 2.10
C GLU A 54 6.52 1.91 0.95
N LEU A 55 5.79 2.99 1.28
CA LEU A 55 5.15 3.87 0.33
C LEU A 55 5.99 5.14 0.20
N VAL A 56 6.58 5.35 -0.96
CA VAL A 56 7.55 6.44 -1.20
C VAL A 56 7.01 7.39 -2.26
N GLY A 57 7.21 8.69 -2.09
CA GLY A 57 6.83 9.69 -3.10
C GLY A 57 6.94 11.11 -2.58
N LEU A 58 6.78 12.07 -3.48
CA LEU A 58 6.70 13.49 -3.15
C LEU A 58 5.42 13.79 -2.33
N PRO A 59 5.34 14.93 -1.65
CA PRO A 59 4.09 15.39 -1.03
C PRO A 59 2.92 15.34 -2.02
N GLN A 60 1.70 15.06 -1.52
CA GLN A 60 0.47 15.00 -2.33
C GLN A 60 0.49 13.95 -3.48
N SER A 61 1.33 12.93 -3.41
CA SER A 61 1.36 11.85 -4.41
C SER A 61 0.39 10.70 -4.15
N GLY A 62 -0.45 10.77 -3.11
CA GLY A 62 -1.47 9.76 -2.79
C GLY A 62 -1.05 8.69 -1.77
N LYS A 63 0.11 8.82 -1.11
CA LYS A 63 0.61 7.83 -0.13
C LYS A 63 -0.30 7.65 1.08
N THR A 64 -0.64 8.75 1.77
CA THR A 64 -1.55 8.74 2.93
C THR A 64 -2.94 8.26 2.55
N THR A 65 -3.48 8.73 1.42
CA THR A 65 -4.75 8.23 0.87
C THR A 65 -4.71 6.71 0.64
N THR A 66 -3.62 6.18 0.06
CA THR A 66 -3.44 4.74 -0.13
C THR A 66 -3.33 4.00 1.20
N ALA A 67 -2.67 4.57 2.21
CA ALA A 67 -2.61 3.95 3.54
C ALA A 67 -4.00 3.87 4.20
N LEU A 68 -4.82 4.92 4.07
CA LEU A 68 -6.21 4.93 4.54
C LEU A 68 -7.09 3.92 3.78
N ASP A 69 -6.92 3.80 2.46
CA ASP A 69 -7.58 2.77 1.64
C ASP A 69 -7.22 1.35 2.13
N ILE A 70 -5.95 1.10 2.42
CA ILE A 70 -5.49 -0.18 2.95
C ILE A 70 -6.10 -0.44 4.34
N ILE A 71 -6.21 0.57 5.22
CA ILE A 71 -6.87 0.44 6.53
C ILE A 71 -8.33 0.02 6.35
N SER A 72 -9.08 0.70 5.49
CA SER A 72 -10.47 0.38 5.20
C SER A 72 -10.64 -1.08 4.72
N ASN A 73 -9.82 -1.50 3.75
CA ASN A 73 -9.87 -2.85 3.21
C ASN A 73 -9.37 -3.92 4.21
N PHE A 74 -8.40 -3.58 5.07
CA PHE A 74 -7.98 -4.42 6.18
C PHE A 74 -9.13 -4.65 7.17
N GLN A 75 -9.83 -3.60 7.58
CA GLN A 75 -10.95 -3.66 8.54
C GLN A 75 -12.13 -4.48 8.01
N LYS A 76 -12.40 -4.44 6.69
CA LYS A 76 -13.40 -5.30 6.03
C LYS A 76 -13.01 -6.78 6.10
N LYS A 77 -11.71 -7.09 5.98
CA LYS A 77 -11.20 -8.46 5.93
C LYS A 77 -10.96 -9.05 7.33
N TYR A 78 -10.50 -8.25 8.30
CA TYR A 78 -10.08 -8.67 9.64
C TYR A 78 -10.89 -7.92 10.70
N THR A 79 -12.11 -8.39 10.94
CA THR A 79 -13.09 -7.69 11.80
C THR A 79 -12.75 -7.76 13.30
N ASP A 80 -11.89 -8.69 13.70
CA ASP A 80 -11.45 -8.96 15.08
C ASP A 80 -10.13 -8.28 15.46
N LYS A 81 -9.46 -7.64 14.50
CA LYS A 81 -8.16 -6.96 14.72
C LYS A 81 -8.31 -5.44 14.63
N TYR A 82 -7.37 -4.75 15.26
CA TYR A 82 -7.25 -3.30 15.26
C TYR A 82 -6.11 -2.83 14.36
N CYS A 83 -6.17 -1.55 14.00
CA CYS A 83 -5.05 -0.83 13.40
C CYS A 83 -4.39 0.08 14.44
N VAL A 84 -3.09 0.36 14.28
CA VAL A 84 -2.41 1.46 14.97
C VAL A 84 -1.83 2.41 13.93
N TYR A 85 -2.05 3.70 14.09
CA TYR A 85 -1.57 4.75 13.20
C TYR A 85 -0.73 5.74 13.98
N LEU A 86 0.56 5.82 13.71
CA LEU A 86 1.44 6.86 14.22
C LEU A 86 1.51 7.98 13.19
N ASP A 87 0.77 9.06 13.47
CA ASP A 87 0.73 10.30 12.69
C ASP A 87 1.81 11.26 13.19
N ALA A 88 3.04 11.05 12.76
CA ALA A 88 4.18 11.86 13.17
C ALA A 88 4.18 13.28 12.55
N GLU A 89 3.33 13.52 11.56
CA GLU A 89 3.13 14.84 10.94
C GLU A 89 1.98 15.62 11.57
N ASN A 90 1.13 14.98 12.38
CA ASN A 90 -0.11 15.52 12.93
C ASN A 90 -1.05 16.11 11.84
N THR A 91 -1.20 15.38 10.72
CA THR A 91 -1.89 15.87 9.52
C THR A 91 -3.02 14.97 9.06
N ILE A 92 -3.40 13.95 9.84
CA ILE A 92 -4.43 13.00 9.45
C ILE A 92 -5.78 13.70 9.30
N ASP A 93 -6.41 13.49 8.13
CA ASP A 93 -7.76 13.98 7.84
C ASP A 93 -8.78 12.87 8.16
N LYS A 94 -9.53 13.09 9.24
CA LYS A 94 -10.52 12.13 9.71
C LYS A 94 -11.70 12.01 8.75
N GLU A 95 -12.20 13.13 8.21
CA GLU A 95 -13.35 13.14 7.30
C GLU A 95 -12.98 12.43 5.98
N TRP A 96 -11.77 12.67 5.50
CA TRP A 96 -11.26 11.94 4.34
C TRP A 96 -11.13 10.43 4.59
N GLY A 97 -10.66 10.04 5.77
CA GLY A 97 -10.61 8.63 6.16
C GLY A 97 -12.01 7.98 6.21
N GLU A 98 -13.01 8.68 6.74
CA GLU A 98 -14.41 8.22 6.74
C GLU A 98 -14.95 8.07 5.30
N THR A 99 -14.63 9.02 4.42
CA THR A 99 -14.99 8.95 2.99
C THR A 99 -14.38 7.71 2.33
N LEU A 100 -13.17 7.31 2.70
CA LEU A 100 -12.53 6.09 2.21
C LEU A 100 -13.01 4.81 2.90
N GLY A 101 -13.92 4.93 3.88
CA GLY A 101 -14.54 3.82 4.59
C GLY A 101 -13.75 3.34 5.81
N VAL A 102 -12.89 4.16 6.38
CA VAL A 102 -12.15 3.85 7.63
C VAL A 102 -13.10 3.91 8.83
N ASP A 103 -13.16 2.83 9.59
CA ASP A 103 -13.79 2.78 10.91
C ASP A 103 -12.77 3.22 11.98
N TRP A 104 -12.85 4.48 12.39
CA TRP A 104 -11.93 5.05 13.39
C TRP A 104 -12.06 4.43 14.78
N SER A 105 -13.18 3.77 15.10
CA SER A 105 -13.31 3.06 16.37
C SER A 105 -12.36 1.85 16.49
N LYS A 106 -11.81 1.40 15.38
CA LYS A 106 -10.83 0.31 15.28
C LYS A 106 -9.41 0.80 14.96
N VAL A 107 -9.16 2.10 15.06
CA VAL A 107 -7.84 2.69 14.85
C VAL A 107 -7.34 3.32 16.14
N ILE A 108 -6.19 2.88 16.62
CA ILE A 108 -5.45 3.53 17.71
C ILE A 108 -4.57 4.59 17.05
N LEU A 109 -4.84 5.86 17.36
CA LEU A 109 -4.09 6.98 16.82
C LEU A 109 -3.03 7.42 17.84
N ILE A 110 -1.79 7.56 17.39
CA ILE A 110 -0.67 8.10 18.14
C ILE A 110 -0.25 9.38 17.44
N GLN A 111 -0.43 10.54 18.12
CA GLN A 111 0.00 11.85 17.65
C GLN A 111 0.99 12.42 18.65
N PRO A 112 2.29 12.51 18.28
CA PRO A 112 3.32 12.98 19.20
C PRO A 112 3.16 14.46 19.51
N GLU A 113 3.42 14.83 20.76
CA GLU A 113 3.52 16.23 21.20
C GLU A 113 4.97 16.62 21.46
N SER A 114 5.71 15.79 22.22
CA SER A 114 7.08 16.05 22.63
C SER A 114 7.93 14.78 22.76
N GLU A 115 7.35 13.62 22.44
CA GLU A 115 8.00 12.32 22.60
C GLU A 115 9.18 12.16 21.64
N TYR A 116 10.19 11.44 22.10
CA TYR A 116 11.34 11.10 21.29
C TYR A 116 11.03 9.97 20.30
N GLY A 117 11.76 9.95 19.20
CA GLY A 117 11.59 8.93 18.17
C GLY A 117 11.74 7.50 18.68
N GLU A 118 12.62 7.26 19.66
CA GLU A 118 12.80 5.98 20.33
C GLU A 118 11.53 5.54 21.06
N GLU A 119 10.90 6.45 21.80
CA GLU A 119 9.67 6.19 22.58
C GLU A 119 8.50 5.87 21.65
N LEU A 120 8.32 6.66 20.59
CA LEU A 120 7.25 6.46 19.61
C LEU A 120 7.36 5.11 18.90
N LEU A 121 8.57 4.72 18.52
CA LEU A 121 8.82 3.44 17.86
C LEU A 121 8.69 2.25 18.81
N ASP A 122 9.09 2.40 20.09
CA ASP A 122 8.86 1.37 21.10
C ASP A 122 7.36 1.19 21.41
N MET A 123 6.55 2.29 21.48
CA MET A 123 5.09 2.21 21.58
C MET A 123 4.49 1.41 20.41
N LEU A 124 4.91 1.69 19.17
CA LEU A 124 4.46 0.90 18.00
C LEU A 124 4.81 -0.59 18.15
N LEU A 125 6.03 -0.92 18.57
CA LEU A 125 6.45 -2.30 18.77
C LEU A 125 5.62 -2.99 19.86
N ASP A 126 5.25 -2.29 20.92
CA ASP A 126 4.44 -2.84 22.02
C ASP A 126 2.99 -3.13 21.54
N TYR A 127 2.39 -2.21 20.77
CA TYR A 127 1.09 -2.47 20.16
C TYR A 127 1.16 -3.70 19.23
N ILE A 128 2.14 -3.78 18.34
CA ILE A 128 2.31 -4.93 17.43
C ILE A 128 2.51 -6.23 18.25
N ARG A 129 3.33 -6.19 19.31
CA ARG A 129 3.62 -7.35 20.17
C ARG A 129 2.39 -7.89 20.87
N SER A 130 1.37 -7.07 21.11
CA SER A 130 0.11 -7.48 21.72
C SER A 130 -0.64 -8.58 20.93
N GLY A 131 -0.35 -8.73 19.62
CA GLY A 131 -1.04 -9.65 18.71
C GLY A 131 -2.47 -9.21 18.33
N LYS A 132 -2.98 -8.09 18.92
CA LYS A 132 -4.30 -7.53 18.62
C LYS A 132 -4.27 -6.60 17.41
N ILE A 133 -3.09 -6.07 17.08
CA ILE A 133 -2.88 -5.20 15.93
C ILE A 133 -2.54 -6.05 14.70
N GLY A 134 -3.31 -5.92 13.64
CA GLY A 134 -3.05 -6.60 12.37
C GLY A 134 -2.48 -5.68 11.30
N LEU A 135 -2.63 -4.35 11.48
CA LEU A 135 -2.08 -3.34 10.60
C LEU A 135 -1.52 -2.18 11.42
N ALA A 136 -0.26 -1.83 11.19
CA ALA A 136 0.40 -0.66 11.77
C ALA A 136 0.86 0.28 10.66
N VAL A 137 0.69 1.58 10.87
CA VAL A 137 1.09 2.64 9.92
C VAL A 137 2.00 3.64 10.63
N LEU A 138 3.07 4.05 9.98
CA LEU A 138 3.93 5.17 10.35
C LEU A 138 3.91 6.23 9.23
N ASP A 139 3.32 7.37 9.50
CA ASP A 139 3.23 8.53 8.60
C ASP A 139 3.82 9.78 9.27
N SER A 140 5.03 10.19 8.95
CA SER A 140 6.00 9.54 8.07
C SER A 140 7.37 9.40 8.76
N ALA A 141 8.19 8.47 8.28
CA ALA A 141 9.49 8.14 8.85
C ALA A 141 10.46 9.33 9.04
N PRO A 142 10.52 10.34 8.15
CA PRO A 142 11.40 11.50 8.33
C PRO A 142 11.11 12.36 9.55
N PHE A 143 9.90 12.28 10.12
CA PHE A 143 9.48 13.04 11.30
C PHE A 143 9.77 12.31 12.62
N ILE A 144 10.26 11.08 12.57
CA ILE A 144 10.74 10.35 13.75
C ILE A 144 12.12 10.87 14.11
N ILE A 145 12.21 11.76 15.09
CA ILE A 145 13.45 12.45 15.47
C ILE A 145 14.05 11.76 16.71
N PRO A 146 15.28 11.22 16.60
CA PRO A 146 15.97 10.62 17.75
C PRO A 146 16.20 11.63 18.87
N LYS A 147 16.16 11.17 20.13
CA LYS A 147 16.44 11.96 21.33
C LYS A 147 17.74 12.76 21.21
N ALA A 148 18.81 12.08 20.79
CA ALA A 148 20.14 12.71 20.62
C ALA A 148 20.17 13.83 19.57
N VAL A 149 19.15 13.93 18.72
CA VAL A 149 18.99 15.02 17.73
C VAL A 149 18.09 16.12 18.30
N GLN A 150 16.99 15.73 18.97
CA GLN A 150 15.98 16.66 19.50
C GLN A 150 16.52 17.50 20.67
N GLU A 151 17.43 16.95 21.50
CA GLU A 151 18.05 17.66 22.61
C GLU A 151 19.17 18.62 22.21
N LYS A 152 19.59 18.64 20.94
CA LYS A 152 20.60 19.55 20.43
C LYS A 152 20.05 20.94 20.11
N GLY A 153 20.88 21.96 20.29
CA GLY A 153 20.58 23.30 19.83
C GLY A 153 20.49 23.37 18.28
N LEU A 154 19.77 24.36 17.77
CA LEU A 154 19.56 24.55 16.32
C LEU A 154 20.87 24.80 15.55
N ASP A 155 21.93 25.25 16.21
CA ASP A 155 23.25 25.50 15.69
C ASP A 155 24.17 24.26 15.67
N GLU A 156 23.78 23.18 16.36
CA GLU A 156 24.55 21.96 16.43
C GLU A 156 24.27 21.03 15.24
N LYS A 157 25.31 20.69 14.49
CA LYS A 157 25.18 19.74 13.38
C LYS A 157 24.90 18.32 13.90
N SER A 158 23.84 17.73 13.37
CA SER A 158 23.50 16.34 13.65
C SER A 158 23.57 15.50 12.37
N TYR A 159 24.34 14.42 12.38
CA TYR A 159 24.50 13.51 11.26
C TYR A 159 24.01 12.10 11.59
N GLY A 160 23.16 11.53 10.73
CA GLY A 160 22.90 10.08 10.68
C GLY A 160 22.01 9.46 11.76
N GLY A 161 21.57 10.21 12.78
CA GLY A 161 20.82 9.65 13.92
C GLY A 161 19.55 8.91 13.52
N ASN A 162 18.75 9.46 12.61
CA ASN A 162 17.51 8.85 12.16
C ASN A 162 17.73 7.49 11.45
N SER A 163 18.77 7.36 10.64
CA SER A 163 19.08 6.10 9.94
C SER A 163 19.46 4.97 10.88
N ALA A 164 20.17 5.26 11.98
CA ALA A 164 20.53 4.28 12.99
C ALA A 164 19.31 3.84 13.81
N LEU A 165 18.45 4.78 14.20
CA LEU A 165 17.20 4.51 14.90
C LEU A 165 16.26 3.64 14.05
N MET A 166 16.03 4.02 12.78
CA MET A 166 15.18 3.25 11.87
C MET A 166 15.75 1.85 11.58
N LYS A 167 17.08 1.69 11.55
CA LYS A 167 17.70 0.37 11.46
C LYS A 167 17.36 -0.49 12.67
N ALA A 168 17.58 0.03 13.88
CA ALA A 168 17.29 -0.69 15.11
C ALA A 168 15.80 -1.08 15.23
N PHE A 169 14.90 -0.19 14.81
CA PHE A 169 13.48 -0.48 14.73
C PHE A 169 13.18 -1.60 13.74
N CYS A 170 13.67 -1.51 12.50
CA CYS A 170 13.44 -2.52 11.47
C CYS A 170 13.95 -3.90 11.87
N ASP A 171 15.11 -3.98 12.53
CA ASP A 171 15.68 -5.24 13.02
C ASP A 171 14.75 -5.96 14.02
N LYS A 172 14.00 -5.18 14.84
CA LYS A 172 12.99 -5.69 15.77
C LYS A 172 11.63 -5.95 15.07
N ALA A 173 11.20 -5.05 14.20
CA ALA A 173 9.88 -5.08 13.59
C ALA A 173 9.72 -6.24 12.59
N VAL A 174 10.73 -6.54 11.76
CA VAL A 174 10.66 -7.60 10.73
C VAL A 174 10.27 -8.97 11.31
N PRO A 175 10.99 -9.53 12.30
CA PRO A 175 10.61 -10.82 12.87
C PRO A 175 9.29 -10.75 13.65
N LEU A 176 9.01 -9.61 14.31
CA LEU A 176 7.80 -9.42 15.09
C LEU A 176 6.55 -9.41 14.19
N CYS A 177 6.55 -8.60 13.14
CA CYS A 177 5.44 -8.50 12.18
C CYS A 177 5.10 -9.86 11.58
N LYS A 178 6.13 -10.63 11.19
CA LYS A 178 5.94 -12.00 10.69
C LYS A 178 5.33 -12.92 11.73
N LYS A 179 5.79 -12.85 13.00
CA LYS A 179 5.36 -13.72 14.09
C LYS A 179 3.89 -13.54 14.44
N VAL A 180 3.41 -12.28 14.50
CA VAL A 180 2.05 -11.95 14.91
C VAL A 180 1.12 -11.67 13.73
N GLU A 181 1.61 -11.84 12.50
CA GLU A 181 0.88 -11.55 11.25
C GLU A 181 0.37 -10.11 11.19
N CYS A 182 1.17 -9.15 11.68
CA CYS A 182 0.89 -7.71 11.56
C CYS A 182 1.58 -7.15 10.33
N THR A 183 0.82 -6.50 9.47
CA THR A 183 1.36 -5.72 8.33
C THR A 183 1.81 -4.36 8.81
N PHE A 184 2.99 -3.90 8.36
CA PHE A 184 3.50 -2.59 8.71
C PHE A 184 3.69 -1.73 7.46
N LEU A 185 2.94 -0.63 7.37
CA LEU A 185 3.07 0.38 6.32
C LEU A 185 3.96 1.51 6.82
N LEU A 186 5.01 1.81 6.08
CA LEU A 186 5.92 2.90 6.33
C LEU A 186 5.81 3.91 5.20
N ILE A 187 5.36 5.12 5.52
CA ILE A 187 5.32 6.23 4.57
C ILE A 187 6.63 6.99 4.64
N ASN A 188 7.22 7.26 3.47
CA ASN A 188 8.46 7.99 3.35
C ASN A 188 8.36 9.07 2.27
N GLN A 189 8.85 10.26 2.59
CA GLN A 189 8.85 11.39 1.66
C GLN A 189 10.19 11.48 0.95
N LEU A 190 10.15 11.69 -0.37
CA LEU A 190 11.34 11.93 -1.15
C LEU A 190 11.94 13.31 -0.84
N ARG A 191 13.27 13.37 -0.85
CA ARG A 191 14.02 14.63 -0.80
C ARG A 191 14.88 14.76 -2.05
N GLU A 192 15.08 15.98 -2.50
CA GLU A 192 16.00 16.26 -3.59
C GLU A 192 17.42 15.80 -3.24
N ASN A 193 18.08 15.22 -4.20
CA ASN A 193 19.45 14.75 -4.07
C ASN A 193 20.43 15.76 -4.69
N ILE A 194 20.63 16.86 -3.98
CA ILE A 194 21.49 17.96 -4.43
C ILE A 194 22.91 17.42 -4.73
N GLY A 195 23.41 17.72 -5.92
CA GLY A 195 24.76 17.33 -6.35
C GLY A 195 24.85 15.99 -7.10
N ASN A 196 23.77 15.29 -7.34
CA ASN A 196 23.76 14.09 -8.19
C ASN A 196 22.75 14.22 -9.36
N PRO A 197 23.18 14.62 -10.56
CA PRO A 197 22.28 14.82 -11.70
C PRO A 197 21.63 13.54 -12.23
N TYR A 198 22.18 12.38 -11.89
CA TYR A 198 21.66 11.06 -12.33
C TYR A 198 20.61 10.47 -11.37
N LYS A 199 20.52 11.00 -10.14
CA LYS A 199 19.56 10.54 -9.16
C LYS A 199 18.95 11.76 -8.46
N LEU A 200 17.91 12.32 -9.06
CA LEU A 200 17.26 13.56 -8.63
C LEU A 200 16.70 13.50 -7.22
N PHE A 201 16.23 12.32 -6.78
CA PHE A 201 15.64 12.12 -5.47
C PHE A 201 16.38 11.05 -4.67
N LYS A 202 16.35 11.20 -3.36
CA LYS A 202 16.80 10.20 -2.39
C LYS A 202 15.68 9.88 -1.39
N ILE A 203 15.66 8.63 -0.95
CA ILE A 203 14.80 8.18 0.15
C ILE A 203 15.55 8.47 1.45
N PRO A 204 14.97 9.24 2.39
CA PRO A 204 15.60 9.52 3.68
C PRO A 204 15.58 8.27 4.59
N CYS A 205 16.15 8.42 5.79
CA CYS A 205 16.21 7.40 6.85
C CYS A 205 17.07 6.17 6.54
N GLY A 206 17.91 6.23 5.51
CA GLY A 206 18.94 5.23 5.20
C GLY A 206 18.44 4.00 4.45
N THR A 207 19.38 3.10 4.13
CA THR A 207 19.10 1.89 3.32
C THR A 207 18.50 0.74 4.13
N ALA A 208 18.53 0.80 5.46
CA ALA A 208 18.02 -0.27 6.32
C ALA A 208 16.52 -0.53 6.11
N ILE A 209 15.72 0.53 5.95
CA ILE A 209 14.29 0.43 5.62
C ILE A 209 14.13 -0.35 4.31
N ALA A 210 14.85 0.03 3.27
CA ALA A 210 14.77 -0.65 1.98
C ALA A 210 15.13 -2.14 2.05
N HIS A 211 16.06 -2.54 2.93
CA HIS A 211 16.38 -3.95 3.18
C HIS A 211 15.27 -4.68 3.93
N ALA A 212 14.67 -4.05 4.93
CA ALA A 212 13.59 -4.60 5.75
C ALA A 212 12.29 -4.83 4.96
N CYS A 213 11.96 -3.91 4.03
CA CYS A 213 10.74 -3.97 3.27
C CYS A 213 10.66 -5.16 2.32
N SER A 214 9.48 -5.77 2.26
CA SER A 214 9.12 -6.80 1.28
C SER A 214 8.61 -6.21 -0.03
N GLN A 215 7.93 -5.07 0.05
CA GLN A 215 7.53 -4.25 -1.10
C GLN A 215 7.95 -2.80 -0.89
N ILE A 216 8.34 -2.12 -1.97
CA ILE A 216 8.57 -0.67 -2.02
C ILE A 216 7.81 -0.14 -3.23
N LEU A 217 6.85 0.73 -2.99
CA LEU A 217 5.98 1.34 -3.98
C LEU A 217 6.28 2.83 -4.09
N TRP A 218 6.59 3.28 -5.29
CA TRP A 218 6.95 4.66 -5.58
C TRP A 218 5.78 5.38 -6.23
N PHE A 219 5.22 6.36 -5.53
CA PHE A 219 4.05 7.12 -5.92
C PHE A 219 4.42 8.43 -6.61
N THR A 220 3.76 8.72 -7.72
CA THR A 220 3.90 9.98 -8.46
C THR A 220 2.52 10.53 -8.79
N LYS A 221 2.29 11.81 -8.47
CA LYS A 221 1.07 12.52 -8.88
C LYS A 221 1.13 12.71 -10.40
N GLY A 222 0.12 12.18 -11.10
CA GLY A 222 -0.07 12.34 -12.54
C GLY A 222 -0.92 13.54 -12.89
N SER A 223 -1.49 13.53 -14.09
CA SER A 223 -2.34 14.60 -14.62
C SER A 223 -3.57 14.84 -13.76
N LEU A 224 -3.99 16.11 -13.66
CA LEU A 224 -5.27 16.49 -13.06
C LEU A 224 -6.41 16.09 -14.01
N LEU A 225 -7.56 15.77 -13.43
CA LEU A 225 -8.75 15.34 -14.17
C LEU A 225 -9.92 16.28 -13.91
N ASP A 226 -10.73 16.53 -14.95
CA ASP A 226 -12.04 17.17 -14.81
C ASP A 226 -13.11 16.14 -14.41
N GLU A 227 -14.35 16.58 -14.24
CA GLU A 227 -15.51 15.73 -13.88
C GLU A 227 -15.82 14.62 -14.91
N LYS A 228 -15.28 14.73 -16.11
CA LYS A 228 -15.44 13.74 -17.21
C LYS A 228 -14.19 12.85 -17.37
N TYR A 229 -13.29 12.86 -16.37
CA TYR A 229 -12.01 12.14 -16.38
C TYR A 229 -11.05 12.54 -17.51
N LYS A 230 -11.26 13.72 -18.11
CA LYS A 230 -10.35 14.26 -19.11
C LYS A 230 -9.17 14.93 -18.43
N GLU A 231 -7.96 14.62 -18.90
CA GLU A 231 -6.76 15.27 -18.41
C GLU A 231 -6.78 16.78 -18.71
N VAL A 232 -6.47 17.57 -17.68
CA VAL A 232 -6.43 19.02 -17.73
C VAL A 232 -5.07 19.54 -17.29
N SER A 233 -4.80 20.82 -17.61
CA SER A 233 -3.52 21.45 -17.25
C SER A 233 -3.35 21.58 -15.75
N SER A 234 -2.10 21.70 -15.29
CA SER A 234 -1.77 21.90 -13.88
C SER A 234 -2.36 23.18 -13.26
N GLY A 235 -2.74 24.16 -14.08
CA GLY A 235 -3.40 25.40 -13.66
C GLY A 235 -4.93 25.34 -13.67
N TYR A 236 -5.53 24.17 -13.90
CA TYR A 236 -7.00 24.04 -13.89
C TYR A 236 -7.55 24.29 -12.47
N ALA A 237 -8.55 25.19 -12.39
CA ALA A 237 -8.97 25.74 -11.10
C ALA A 237 -9.71 24.74 -10.20
N ASN A 238 -10.50 23.83 -10.78
CA ASN A 238 -11.38 22.92 -10.03
C ASN A 238 -11.26 21.47 -10.54
N PRO A 239 -10.11 20.81 -10.34
CA PRO A 239 -9.97 19.41 -10.70
C PRO A 239 -10.84 18.52 -9.81
N SER A 240 -11.53 17.54 -10.39
CA SER A 240 -12.29 16.53 -9.67
C SER A 240 -11.43 15.39 -9.11
N GLY A 241 -10.21 15.25 -9.66
CA GLY A 241 -9.29 14.19 -9.26
C GLY A 241 -7.94 14.31 -9.96
N ASN A 242 -7.16 13.28 -9.83
CA ASN A 242 -5.91 13.11 -10.58
C ASN A 242 -5.58 11.63 -10.83
N LEU A 243 -4.72 11.40 -11.79
CA LEU A 243 -4.07 10.11 -11.95
C LEU A 243 -2.97 9.96 -10.90
N VAL A 244 -2.83 8.74 -10.38
CA VAL A 244 -1.73 8.36 -9.49
C VAL A 244 -0.95 7.24 -10.16
N SER A 245 0.30 7.51 -10.49
CA SER A 245 1.20 6.48 -11.04
C SER A 245 2.00 5.82 -9.93
N VAL A 246 2.02 4.49 -9.93
CA VAL A 246 2.74 3.70 -8.93
C VAL A 246 3.71 2.75 -9.61
N LYS A 247 4.99 2.90 -9.25
CA LYS A 247 6.07 2.03 -9.70
C LYS A 247 6.45 1.06 -8.59
N VAL A 248 6.56 -0.21 -8.91
CA VAL A 248 7.14 -1.23 -8.01
C VAL A 248 8.66 -1.12 -8.08
N GLU A 249 9.27 -0.54 -7.06
CA GLU A 249 10.73 -0.46 -6.94
C GLU A 249 11.31 -1.78 -6.42
N LYS A 250 10.56 -2.46 -5.52
CA LYS A 250 10.95 -3.74 -4.93
C LYS A 250 9.73 -4.59 -4.66
N ASN A 251 9.79 -5.88 -4.99
CA ASN A 251 8.85 -6.89 -4.55
C ASN A 251 9.59 -8.21 -4.31
N LYS A 252 9.59 -8.70 -3.08
CA LYS A 252 10.19 -9.99 -2.69
C LYS A 252 9.14 -11.10 -2.46
N VAL A 253 7.86 -10.77 -2.64
CA VAL A 253 6.76 -11.64 -2.24
C VAL A 253 6.15 -12.35 -3.43
N THR A 254 6.10 -11.65 -4.56
CA THR A 254 5.56 -12.15 -5.83
C THR A 254 6.55 -11.88 -6.97
N LYS A 255 6.23 -12.34 -8.16
CA LYS A 255 7.01 -11.99 -9.36
C LYS A 255 7.03 -10.47 -9.55
N ASN A 256 8.18 -9.92 -9.94
CA ASN A 256 8.37 -8.49 -10.18
C ASN A 256 8.43 -8.17 -11.69
N ASP A 257 7.45 -8.67 -12.42
CA ASP A 257 7.29 -8.52 -13.87
C ASP A 257 6.34 -7.35 -14.23
N ARG A 258 5.55 -6.87 -13.29
CA ARG A 258 4.68 -5.71 -13.42
C ARG A 258 5.32 -4.54 -12.68
N ARG A 259 5.69 -3.49 -13.43
CA ARG A 259 6.58 -2.45 -12.89
C ARG A 259 5.91 -1.11 -12.64
N LEU A 260 4.89 -0.78 -13.40
CA LEU A 260 4.24 0.52 -13.36
C LEU A 260 2.76 0.38 -13.73
N GLN A 261 1.90 0.99 -12.95
CA GLN A 261 0.49 1.18 -13.27
C GLN A 261 0.02 2.54 -12.78
N THR A 262 -1.15 2.94 -13.31
CA THR A 262 -1.78 4.21 -12.95
C THR A 262 -3.24 3.94 -12.61
N TYR A 263 -3.74 4.56 -11.54
CA TYR A 263 -5.14 4.51 -11.15
C TYR A 263 -5.72 5.92 -11.00
N THR A 264 -7.04 6.01 -10.99
CA THR A 264 -7.76 7.27 -10.84
C THR A 264 -8.11 7.52 -9.38
N LEU A 265 -7.72 8.69 -8.86
CA LEU A 265 -8.10 9.17 -7.54
C LEU A 265 -9.08 10.35 -7.71
N ASN A 266 -10.31 10.18 -7.26
CA ASN A 266 -11.33 11.22 -7.17
C ASN A 266 -11.26 11.92 -5.81
N TYR A 267 -11.29 13.24 -5.77
CA TYR A 267 -11.15 14.03 -4.54
C TYR A 267 -12.40 14.02 -3.64
N SER A 268 -13.53 13.52 -4.15
CA SER A 268 -14.76 13.41 -3.37
C SER A 268 -15.05 11.99 -2.88
N THR A 269 -14.56 10.95 -3.57
CA THR A 269 -14.95 9.56 -3.31
C THR A 269 -13.78 8.60 -3.12
N GLY A 270 -12.54 9.06 -3.33
CA GLY A 270 -11.36 8.21 -3.25
C GLY A 270 -11.04 7.51 -4.58
N VAL A 271 -10.62 6.25 -4.51
CA VAL A 271 -10.31 5.46 -5.71
C VAL A 271 -11.59 5.15 -6.48
N ASP A 272 -11.61 5.49 -7.77
CA ASP A 272 -12.71 5.12 -8.66
C ASP A 272 -12.56 3.66 -9.12
N GLU A 273 -13.09 2.76 -8.31
CA GLU A 273 -12.98 1.30 -8.53
C GLU A 273 -13.58 0.86 -9.87
N ILE A 274 -14.73 1.44 -10.26
CA ILE A 274 -15.42 1.02 -11.49
C ILE A 274 -14.58 1.43 -12.68
N LYS A 275 -14.18 2.71 -12.74
CA LYS A 275 -13.31 3.19 -13.82
C LYS A 275 -12.02 2.39 -13.89
N ASP A 276 -11.39 2.12 -12.76
CA ASP A 276 -10.15 1.37 -12.68
C ASP A 276 -10.31 -0.09 -13.14
N THR A 277 -11.49 -0.70 -12.86
CA THR A 277 -11.88 -2.02 -13.39
C THR A 277 -12.00 -2.00 -14.91
N LEU A 278 -12.64 -0.97 -15.46
CA LEU A 278 -12.80 -0.82 -16.92
C LEU A 278 -11.46 -0.63 -17.61
N ASP A 279 -10.60 0.23 -17.08
CA ASP A 279 -9.26 0.47 -17.60
C ASP A 279 -8.42 -0.82 -17.60
N LEU A 280 -8.49 -1.60 -16.51
CA LEU A 280 -7.80 -2.87 -16.42
C LEU A 280 -8.38 -3.91 -17.38
N ALA A 281 -9.71 -3.97 -17.54
CA ALA A 281 -10.37 -4.88 -18.48
C ALA A 281 -9.95 -4.60 -19.93
N ILE A 282 -9.82 -3.32 -20.30
CA ILE A 282 -9.32 -2.90 -21.63
C ILE A 282 -7.85 -3.30 -21.78
N MET A 283 -7.03 -3.01 -20.78
CA MET A 283 -5.60 -3.37 -20.80
C MET A 283 -5.38 -4.88 -20.96
N LEU A 284 -6.21 -5.70 -20.31
CA LEU A 284 -6.14 -7.16 -20.38
C LEU A 284 -6.80 -7.74 -21.66
N GLY A 285 -7.45 -6.90 -22.47
CA GLY A 285 -8.15 -7.32 -23.68
C GLY A 285 -9.49 -8.02 -23.45
N ILE A 286 -10.02 -8.01 -22.21
CA ILE A 286 -11.36 -8.51 -21.85
C ILE A 286 -12.41 -7.62 -22.52
N ILE A 287 -12.21 -6.31 -22.49
CA ILE A 287 -12.90 -5.35 -23.32
C ILE A 287 -11.99 -4.98 -24.47
N SER A 288 -12.34 -5.38 -25.69
CA SER A 288 -11.57 -5.03 -26.88
C SER A 288 -11.94 -3.64 -27.41
N GLN A 289 -10.95 -2.90 -27.89
CA GLN A 289 -11.12 -1.57 -28.47
C GLN A 289 -10.71 -1.55 -29.95
N ALA A 290 -11.56 -1.01 -30.81
CA ALA A 290 -11.27 -0.77 -32.21
C ALA A 290 -11.76 0.64 -32.63
N GLY A 291 -10.83 1.58 -32.67
CA GLY A 291 -11.15 3.00 -32.87
C GLY A 291 -12.02 3.55 -31.73
N ALA A 292 -13.19 4.09 -32.05
CA ALA A 292 -14.15 4.60 -31.09
C ALA A 292 -15.09 3.52 -30.52
N TRP A 293 -14.96 2.28 -30.93
CA TRP A 293 -15.84 1.19 -30.53
C TRP A 293 -15.17 0.23 -29.55
N TYR A 294 -15.93 -0.13 -28.53
CA TYR A 294 -15.56 -1.13 -27.52
C TYR A 294 -16.51 -2.32 -27.61
N LYS A 295 -15.99 -3.51 -27.33
CA LYS A 295 -16.76 -4.75 -27.33
C LYS A 295 -16.40 -5.56 -26.10
N ALA A 296 -17.41 -6.10 -25.44
CA ALA A 296 -17.28 -7.05 -24.32
C ALA A 296 -18.18 -8.25 -24.56
N THR A 297 -17.78 -9.41 -24.03
CA THR A 297 -18.63 -10.59 -23.96
C THR A 297 -19.37 -10.57 -22.63
N LEU A 298 -20.70 -10.55 -22.65
CA LEU A 298 -21.58 -10.53 -21.50
C LEU A 298 -21.67 -11.89 -20.83
N LYS A 299 -22.25 -11.92 -19.62
CA LYS A 299 -22.49 -13.13 -18.83
C LYS A 299 -23.30 -14.20 -19.57
N ASP A 300 -24.22 -13.78 -20.46
CA ASP A 300 -25.04 -14.67 -21.29
C ASP A 300 -24.33 -15.14 -22.59
N GLY A 301 -23.08 -14.74 -22.78
CA GLY A 301 -22.26 -15.07 -23.96
C GLY A 301 -22.46 -14.19 -25.18
N LYS A 302 -23.35 -13.17 -25.12
CA LYS A 302 -23.55 -12.24 -26.23
C LYS A 302 -22.46 -11.16 -26.26
N GLU A 303 -22.21 -10.63 -27.45
CA GLU A 303 -21.36 -9.45 -27.63
C GLU A 303 -22.14 -8.15 -27.40
N GLN A 304 -21.65 -7.30 -26.52
CA GLN A 304 -22.10 -5.92 -26.33
C GLN A 304 -21.13 -4.96 -27.01
N LYS A 305 -21.67 -4.08 -27.88
CA LYS A 305 -20.92 -2.99 -28.51
C LYS A 305 -21.25 -1.67 -27.86
N MET A 306 -20.24 -0.87 -27.54
CA MET A 306 -20.36 0.42 -26.88
C MET A 306 -19.55 1.45 -27.64
N GLN A 307 -20.05 2.67 -27.78
CA GLN A 307 -19.38 3.75 -28.51
C GLN A 307 -18.70 4.72 -27.52
N GLY A 308 -17.40 4.89 -27.66
CA GLY A 308 -16.60 5.73 -26.79
C GLY A 308 -16.46 5.16 -25.38
N PHE A 309 -15.48 5.65 -24.61
CA PHE A 309 -15.30 5.22 -23.23
C PHE A 309 -16.50 5.59 -22.34
N ASN A 310 -17.15 6.73 -22.60
CA ASN A 310 -18.37 7.12 -21.88
C ASN A 310 -19.50 6.09 -22.05
N GLY A 311 -19.65 5.49 -23.24
CA GLY A 311 -20.63 4.42 -23.46
C GLY A 311 -20.28 3.14 -22.69
N VAL A 312 -18.99 2.83 -22.49
CA VAL A 312 -18.55 1.72 -21.65
C VAL A 312 -18.90 2.01 -20.18
N GLN A 313 -18.60 3.21 -19.72
CA GLN A 313 -18.92 3.63 -18.35
C GLN A 313 -20.43 3.57 -18.11
N GLU A 314 -21.25 4.21 -18.96
CA GLU A 314 -22.70 4.23 -18.83
C GLU A 314 -23.28 2.81 -18.72
N PHE A 315 -22.81 1.90 -19.57
CA PHE A 315 -23.26 0.49 -19.54
C PHE A 315 -22.95 -0.16 -18.20
N TYR A 316 -21.73 -0.15 -17.73
CA TYR A 316 -21.32 -0.85 -16.50
C TYR A 316 -21.73 -0.13 -15.20
N TYR A 317 -21.99 1.19 -15.24
CA TYR A 317 -22.58 1.89 -14.10
C TYR A 317 -24.08 1.59 -13.93
N THR A 318 -24.78 1.21 -15.01
CA THR A 318 -26.22 0.89 -14.97
C THR A 318 -26.47 -0.61 -14.77
N ASP A 319 -25.59 -1.49 -15.27
CA ASP A 319 -25.74 -2.94 -15.15
C ASP A 319 -24.71 -3.51 -14.17
N LEU A 320 -25.10 -3.56 -12.88
CA LEU A 320 -24.22 -4.04 -11.80
C LEU A 320 -23.96 -5.55 -11.88
N GLU A 321 -24.85 -6.35 -12.52
CA GLU A 321 -24.60 -7.79 -12.69
C GLU A 321 -23.48 -8.02 -13.72
N GLU A 322 -23.48 -7.29 -14.81
CA GLU A 322 -22.42 -7.36 -15.80
C GLU A 322 -21.10 -6.76 -15.27
N LEU A 323 -21.17 -5.73 -14.41
CA LEU A 323 -19.99 -5.21 -13.71
C LEU A 323 -19.36 -6.27 -12.79
N GLU A 324 -20.16 -7.00 -12.01
CA GLU A 324 -19.64 -8.07 -11.16
C GLU A 324 -19.05 -9.23 -11.97
N TYR A 325 -19.66 -9.56 -13.10
CA TYR A 325 -19.11 -10.55 -14.02
C TYR A 325 -17.77 -10.09 -14.61
N LEU A 326 -17.67 -8.81 -15.00
CA LEU A 326 -16.41 -8.22 -15.48
C LEU A 326 -15.32 -8.23 -14.40
N ARG A 327 -15.67 -7.86 -13.15
CA ARG A 327 -14.73 -7.89 -12.00
C ARG A 327 -14.12 -9.29 -11.83
N LYS A 328 -14.95 -10.32 -11.94
CA LYS A 328 -14.48 -11.70 -11.83
C LYS A 328 -13.52 -12.06 -12.96
N GLN A 329 -13.85 -11.72 -14.21
CA GLN A 329 -12.96 -11.95 -15.35
C GLN A 329 -11.63 -11.22 -15.21
N VAL A 330 -11.66 -9.95 -14.78
CA VAL A 330 -10.46 -9.12 -14.52
C VAL A 330 -9.61 -9.73 -13.41
N TYR A 331 -10.22 -10.19 -12.33
CA TYR A 331 -9.52 -10.85 -11.25
C TYR A 331 -8.84 -12.14 -11.72
N GLU A 332 -9.57 -13.02 -12.40
CA GLU A 332 -9.03 -14.30 -12.92
C GLU A 332 -7.87 -14.07 -13.91
N ALA A 333 -8.04 -13.16 -14.85
CA ALA A 333 -6.98 -12.84 -15.83
C ALA A 333 -5.79 -12.08 -15.21
N GLY A 334 -6.05 -11.25 -14.21
CA GLY A 334 -5.03 -10.44 -13.55
C GLY A 334 -4.16 -11.21 -12.55
N MET A 335 -4.61 -12.35 -12.04
CA MET A 335 -3.88 -13.13 -11.03
C MET A 335 -2.95 -14.20 -11.63
N VAL A 336 -3.02 -14.44 -12.94
CA VAL A 336 -2.09 -15.29 -13.70
C VAL A 336 -0.81 -14.52 -14.08
#